data_0f77a8bc75a7e9ebb76ec35d63713b0f
#
_entry.id   0f77a8bc75a7e9ebb76ec35d63713b0f
#
_cell.length_a   1.000
_cell.length_b   1.000
_cell.length_c   1.000
_cell.angle_alpha   90.00
_cell.angle_beta   90.00
_cell.angle_gamma   90.00
#
_symmetry.space_group_name_H-M   'P 1'
#
loop_
_entity.id
_entity.type
_entity.pdbx_description
1 polymer ?
#
loop_
_entity_poly.entity_id
_entity_poly.type
_entity_poly.pdbx_seq_one_letter_code
_entity_poly.pdbx_strand_id
1 'polypeptide(L)'
;MKRVNEKCVACLYDKQENSMESVKDKVKAQAYLEDVKSILDNRNDNDCAPYLVACFKEKYKEYFGEAASNFSEKKRKYNDLVMDMLPDLADKINEAEDPVKMALFMARIGNYIDFGAMNHVDDDEFMNLFANMEISDQDEKYYELFSKE
;
A
#
# COMPACT_ATOMS: atom_id res chain seq x y z
N MET A 1 10.74 5.98 20.36
CA MET A 1 10.49 5.31 19.06
C MET A 1 11.86 5.10 18.42
N LYS A 2 12.12 4.01 17.70
CA LYS A 2 13.43 3.82 17.07
C LYS A 2 13.46 4.61 15.75
N ARG A 3 14.59 5.25 15.45
CA ARG A 3 14.88 5.88 14.16
C ARG A 3 14.54 4.95 13.00
N VAL A 4 14.01 5.51 11.91
CA VAL A 4 13.77 4.77 10.66
C VAL A 4 15.09 4.15 10.18
N ASN A 5 15.09 2.85 9.93
CA ASN A 5 16.31 2.15 9.56
C ASN A 5 16.72 2.47 8.10
N GLU A 6 17.99 2.31 7.78
CA GLU A 6 18.55 2.71 6.47
C GLU A 6 17.92 1.95 5.29
N LYS A 7 17.45 0.69 5.48
CA LYS A 7 16.73 -0.05 4.44
C LYS A 7 15.37 0.58 4.15
N CYS A 8 14.68 1.10 5.18
CA CYS A 8 13.43 1.82 4.99
C CYS A 8 13.68 3.17 4.29
N VAL A 9 14.77 3.87 4.62
CA VAL A 9 15.16 5.12 3.97
C VAL A 9 15.40 4.90 2.48
N ALA A 10 16.19 3.89 2.11
CA ALA A 10 16.44 3.53 0.71
C ALA A 10 15.11 3.20 -0.01
N CYS A 11 14.28 2.34 0.57
CA CYS A 11 12.98 1.99 -0.01
C CYS A 11 12.06 3.20 -0.20
N LEU A 12 12.06 4.14 0.75
CA LEU A 12 11.27 5.38 0.63
C LEU A 12 11.77 6.26 -0.51
N TYR A 13 13.09 6.39 -0.68
CA TYR A 13 13.68 7.16 -1.78
C TYR A 13 13.41 6.50 -3.13
N ASP A 14 13.69 5.20 -3.27
CA ASP A 14 13.49 4.43 -4.51
C ASP A 14 12.04 4.55 -5.02
N LYS A 15 11.06 4.53 -4.11
CA LYS A 15 9.65 4.72 -4.47
C LYS A 15 9.37 6.10 -5.06
N GLN A 16 9.97 7.15 -4.50
CA GLN A 16 9.79 8.50 -5.05
C GLN A 16 10.50 8.61 -6.40
N GLU A 17 11.70 8.06 -6.54
CA GLU A 17 12.45 8.04 -7.79
C GLU A 17 11.66 7.35 -8.91
N ASN A 18 11.17 6.13 -8.66
CA ASN A 18 10.31 5.38 -9.61
C ASN A 18 9.05 6.17 -10.00
N SER A 19 8.43 6.88 -9.05
CA SER A 19 7.25 7.69 -9.35
C SER A 19 7.56 8.88 -10.27
N MET A 20 8.80 9.36 -10.29
CA MET A 20 9.25 10.47 -11.13
C MET A 20 9.61 10.05 -12.56
N GLU A 21 9.76 8.74 -12.84
CA GLU A 21 10.07 8.24 -14.18
C GLU A 21 9.03 8.67 -15.22
N SER A 22 7.75 8.67 -14.85
CA SER A 22 6.64 9.05 -15.73
C SER A 22 6.43 10.56 -15.87
N VAL A 23 7.09 11.38 -15.04
CA VAL A 23 6.95 12.84 -15.06
C VAL A 23 7.69 13.42 -16.27
N LYS A 24 6.97 14.19 -17.10
CA LYS A 24 7.53 14.79 -18.34
C LYS A 24 8.55 15.87 -18.06
N ASP A 25 8.31 16.71 -17.06
CA ASP A 25 9.22 17.77 -16.64
C ASP A 25 10.33 17.20 -15.76
N LYS A 26 11.42 16.81 -16.38
CA LYS A 26 12.56 16.17 -15.71
C LYS A 26 13.31 17.11 -14.76
N VAL A 27 13.31 18.43 -15.04
CA VAL A 27 13.92 19.42 -14.15
C VAL A 27 13.13 19.52 -12.84
N LYS A 28 11.82 19.56 -12.97
CA LYS A 28 10.91 19.60 -11.82
C LYS A 28 10.94 18.30 -11.00
N ALA A 29 10.99 17.15 -11.69
CA ALA A 29 11.12 15.86 -11.05
C ALA A 29 12.44 15.74 -10.26
N GLN A 30 13.55 16.21 -10.82
CA GLN A 30 14.84 16.21 -10.15
C GLN A 30 14.86 17.12 -8.92
N ALA A 31 14.32 18.32 -9.01
CA ALA A 31 14.21 19.25 -7.88
C ALA A 31 13.37 18.66 -6.73
N TYR A 32 12.28 17.98 -7.07
CA TYR A 32 11.47 17.25 -6.07
C TYR A 32 12.29 16.15 -5.38
N LEU A 33 13.04 15.34 -6.12
CA LEU A 33 13.88 14.28 -5.54
C LEU A 33 14.99 14.81 -4.65
N GLU A 34 15.54 15.99 -4.96
CA GLU A 34 16.51 16.68 -4.09
C GLU A 34 15.87 17.09 -2.75
N ASP A 35 14.64 17.60 -2.76
CA ASP A 35 13.89 17.90 -1.55
C ASP A 35 13.57 16.63 -0.74
N VAL A 36 13.15 15.54 -1.40
CA VAL A 36 12.95 14.24 -0.75
C VAL A 36 14.22 13.75 -0.06
N LYS A 37 15.35 13.83 -0.76
CA LYS A 37 16.66 13.47 -0.19
C LYS A 37 17.00 14.33 1.01
N SER A 38 16.80 15.64 0.90
CA SER A 38 17.01 16.57 2.02
C SER A 38 16.16 16.23 3.24
N ILE A 39 14.89 15.88 3.06
CA ILE A 39 14.00 15.44 4.16
C ILE A 39 14.56 14.17 4.81
N LEU A 40 14.99 13.19 4.02
CA LEU A 40 15.56 11.94 4.53
C LEU A 40 16.87 12.13 5.27
N ASP A 41 17.75 12.99 4.77
CA ASP A 41 19.07 13.28 5.36
C ASP A 41 18.94 14.05 6.69
N ASN A 42 17.95 14.94 6.78
CA ASN A 42 17.69 15.76 7.97
C ASN A 42 16.66 15.14 8.95
N ARG A 43 16.27 13.87 8.77
CA ARG A 43 15.32 13.20 9.65
C ARG A 43 15.82 13.10 11.09
N ASN A 44 14.90 13.25 12.02
CA ASN A 44 15.17 13.09 13.45
C ASN A 44 15.05 11.63 13.89
N ASP A 45 15.60 11.30 15.05
CA ASP A 45 15.53 9.94 15.62
C ASP A 45 14.09 9.49 15.97
N ASN A 46 13.18 10.43 16.11
CA ASN A 46 11.77 10.17 16.38
C ASN A 46 10.87 10.13 15.15
N ASP A 47 11.41 10.49 13.98
CA ASP A 47 10.62 10.47 12.75
C ASP A 47 10.34 9.02 12.34
N CYS A 48 9.10 8.74 11.99
CA CYS A 48 8.67 7.43 11.50
C CYS A 48 8.39 7.48 9.99
N ALA A 49 8.40 6.32 9.33
CA ALA A 49 8.17 6.25 7.89
C ALA A 49 6.85 6.93 7.44
N PRO A 50 5.70 6.77 8.12
CA PRO A 50 4.47 7.49 7.76
C PRO A 50 4.60 9.01 7.82
N TYR A 51 5.36 9.53 8.79
CA TYR A 51 5.61 10.97 8.90
C TYR A 51 6.43 11.49 7.71
N LEU A 52 7.51 10.78 7.36
CA LEU A 52 8.35 11.13 6.21
C LEU A 52 7.55 11.10 4.91
N VAL A 53 6.69 10.09 4.72
CA VAL A 53 5.77 10.03 3.57
C VAL A 53 4.80 11.20 3.54
N ALA A 54 4.31 11.66 4.69
CA ALA A 54 3.48 12.87 4.76
C ALA A 54 4.25 14.12 4.31
N CYS A 55 5.52 14.26 4.73
CA CYS A 55 6.39 15.35 4.27
C CYS A 55 6.62 15.31 2.76
N PHE A 56 6.87 14.11 2.18
CA PHE A 56 7.00 13.96 0.72
C PHE A 56 5.72 14.35 -0.01
N LYS A 57 4.55 13.99 0.54
CA LYS A 57 3.26 14.35 -0.04
C LYS A 57 3.06 15.87 -0.09
N GLU A 58 3.42 16.59 0.96
CA GLU A 58 3.35 18.06 0.94
C GLU A 58 4.29 18.64 -0.12
N LYS A 59 5.54 18.16 -0.20
CA LYS A 59 6.47 18.56 -1.26
C LYS A 59 5.94 18.21 -2.66
N TYR A 60 5.38 17.05 -2.84
CA TYR A 60 4.78 16.64 -4.11
C TYR A 60 3.68 17.61 -4.56
N LYS A 61 2.83 18.07 -3.63
CA LYS A 61 1.81 19.07 -3.91
C LYS A 61 2.39 20.42 -4.34
N GLU A 62 3.48 20.86 -3.70
CA GLU A 62 4.18 22.10 -4.07
C GLU A 62 4.66 22.05 -5.53
N TYR A 63 5.20 20.92 -5.97
CA TYR A 63 5.73 20.76 -7.32
C TYR A 63 4.65 20.44 -8.37
N PHE A 64 3.70 19.58 -8.05
CA PHE A 64 2.79 18.97 -9.04
C PHE A 64 1.31 19.33 -8.83
N GLY A 65 0.98 19.98 -7.73
CA GLY A 65 -0.37 20.41 -7.39
C GLY A 65 -1.18 19.37 -6.62
N GLU A 66 -2.25 19.81 -5.98
CA GLU A 66 -3.12 18.99 -5.12
C GLU A 66 -3.77 17.82 -5.88
N ALA A 67 -4.22 18.04 -7.10
CA ALA A 67 -4.90 17.02 -7.91
C ALA A 67 -4.01 15.80 -8.19
N ALA A 68 -2.71 16.01 -8.37
CA ALA A 68 -1.76 14.95 -8.69
C ALA A 68 -1.54 13.96 -7.51
N SER A 69 -1.84 14.36 -6.28
CA SER A 69 -1.74 13.52 -5.08
C SER A 69 -3.06 12.91 -4.62
N ASN A 70 -4.14 13.10 -5.38
CA ASN A 70 -5.48 12.65 -5.01
C ASN A 70 -5.78 11.25 -5.55
N PHE A 71 -5.84 10.27 -4.65
CA PHE A 71 -6.21 8.89 -4.95
C PHE A 71 -7.70 8.58 -4.71
N SER A 72 -8.56 9.59 -4.50
CA SER A 72 -9.96 9.39 -4.12
C SER A 72 -10.74 8.56 -5.15
N GLU A 73 -10.52 8.81 -6.45
CA GLU A 73 -11.19 8.06 -7.52
C GLU A 73 -10.73 6.60 -7.56
N LYS A 74 -9.42 6.36 -7.43
CA LYS A 74 -8.88 5.00 -7.38
C LYS A 74 -9.42 4.25 -6.15
N LYS A 75 -9.40 4.89 -4.98
CA LYS A 75 -9.96 4.29 -3.76
C LYS A 75 -11.44 3.95 -3.92
N ARG A 76 -12.23 4.84 -4.50
CA ARG A 76 -13.65 4.58 -4.78
C ARG A 76 -13.81 3.37 -5.69
N LYS A 77 -13.10 3.35 -6.82
CA LYS A 77 -13.15 2.24 -7.78
C LYS A 77 -12.95 0.87 -7.11
N TYR A 78 -11.88 0.71 -6.32
CA TYR A 78 -11.60 -0.57 -5.68
C TYR A 78 -12.55 -0.88 -4.53
N ASN A 79 -13.05 0.13 -3.80
CA ASN A 79 -14.11 -0.08 -2.83
C ASN A 79 -15.39 -0.59 -3.52
N ASP A 80 -15.78 0.03 -4.63
CA ASP A 80 -16.97 -0.38 -5.38
C ASP A 80 -16.79 -1.82 -5.91
N LEU A 81 -15.63 -2.18 -6.45
CA LEU A 81 -15.32 -3.55 -6.89
C LEU A 81 -15.47 -4.57 -5.74
N VAL A 82 -14.92 -4.29 -4.55
CA VAL A 82 -15.07 -5.19 -3.40
C VAL A 82 -16.51 -5.26 -2.92
N MET A 83 -17.22 -4.14 -2.91
CA MET A 83 -18.66 -4.12 -2.53
C MET A 83 -19.51 -4.95 -3.48
N ASP A 84 -19.23 -4.92 -4.78
CA ASP A 84 -19.94 -5.74 -5.77
C ASP A 84 -19.69 -7.24 -5.57
N MET A 85 -18.49 -7.61 -5.09
CA MET A 85 -18.13 -9.00 -4.77
C MET A 85 -18.60 -9.46 -3.39
N LEU A 86 -19.03 -8.54 -2.53
CA LEU A 86 -19.29 -8.83 -1.11
C LEU A 86 -20.29 -9.99 -0.88
N PRO A 87 -21.38 -10.15 -1.66
CA PRO A 87 -22.27 -11.30 -1.50
C PRO A 87 -21.55 -12.63 -1.70
N ASP A 88 -20.78 -12.78 -2.79
CA ASP A 88 -20.05 -14.00 -3.11
C ASP A 88 -18.94 -14.30 -2.09
N LEU A 89 -18.28 -13.26 -1.58
CA LEU A 89 -17.28 -13.39 -0.53
C LEU A 89 -17.91 -13.82 0.80
N ALA A 90 -19.08 -13.28 1.14
CA ALA A 90 -19.81 -13.66 2.33
C ALA A 90 -20.26 -15.13 2.27
N ASP A 91 -20.74 -15.59 1.11
CA ASP A 91 -21.12 -16.99 0.90
C ASP A 91 -19.91 -17.91 1.06
N LYS A 92 -18.78 -17.60 0.44
CA LYS A 92 -17.51 -18.36 0.61
C LYS A 92 -17.06 -18.43 2.08
N ILE A 93 -17.20 -17.33 2.83
CA ILE A 93 -16.85 -17.30 4.25
C ILE A 93 -17.80 -18.22 5.05
N ASN A 94 -19.11 -18.09 4.81
CA ASN A 94 -20.11 -18.85 5.57
C ASN A 94 -20.08 -20.37 5.28
N GLU A 95 -19.67 -20.75 4.07
CA GLU A 95 -19.55 -22.15 3.63
C GLU A 95 -18.23 -22.79 4.02
N ALA A 96 -17.24 -22.01 4.47
CA ALA A 96 -15.94 -22.52 4.88
C ALA A 96 -16.04 -23.35 6.16
N GLU A 97 -15.18 -24.39 6.29
CA GLU A 97 -15.05 -25.18 7.51
C GLU A 97 -14.71 -24.34 8.74
N ASP A 98 -13.88 -23.31 8.56
CA ASP A 98 -13.56 -22.28 9.55
C ASP A 98 -13.82 -20.89 8.97
N PRO A 99 -15.01 -20.32 9.22
CA PRO A 99 -15.39 -19.00 8.68
C PRO A 99 -14.49 -17.86 9.17
N VAL A 100 -14.00 -17.91 10.41
CA VAL A 100 -13.11 -16.88 10.96
C VAL A 100 -11.78 -16.88 10.25
N LYS A 101 -11.21 -18.06 10.03
CA LYS A 101 -9.98 -18.26 9.28
C LYS A 101 -10.13 -17.73 7.85
N MET A 102 -11.21 -18.11 7.17
CA MET A 102 -11.49 -17.64 5.81
C MET A 102 -11.61 -16.12 5.75
N ALA A 103 -12.34 -15.51 6.68
CA ALA A 103 -12.50 -14.04 6.74
C ALA A 103 -11.16 -13.32 6.95
N LEU A 104 -10.29 -13.83 7.82
CA LEU A 104 -8.95 -13.26 8.06
C LEU A 104 -8.08 -13.32 6.80
N PHE A 105 -8.13 -14.42 6.06
CA PHE A 105 -7.36 -14.55 4.83
C PHE A 105 -7.89 -13.65 3.71
N MET A 106 -9.21 -13.50 3.60
CA MET A 106 -9.80 -12.54 2.66
C MET A 106 -9.44 -11.09 3.03
N ALA A 107 -9.45 -10.74 4.31
CA ALA A 107 -9.03 -9.42 4.76
C ALA A 107 -7.56 -9.10 4.41
N ARG A 108 -6.67 -10.11 4.37
CA ARG A 108 -5.27 -9.96 3.93
C ARG A 108 -5.19 -9.48 2.47
N ILE A 109 -6.08 -9.96 1.60
CA ILE A 109 -6.11 -9.57 0.18
C ILE A 109 -6.43 -8.08 0.05
N GLY A 110 -7.24 -7.52 0.94
CA GLY A 110 -7.53 -6.08 0.97
C GLY A 110 -6.27 -5.20 1.09
N ASN A 111 -5.20 -5.71 1.72
CA ASN A 111 -3.92 -5.01 1.81
C ASN A 111 -3.12 -5.02 0.48
N TYR A 112 -3.50 -5.84 -0.51
CA TYR A 112 -2.89 -5.81 -1.84
C TYR A 112 -3.10 -4.46 -2.54
N ILE A 113 -4.19 -3.76 -2.23
CA ILE A 113 -4.48 -2.42 -2.76
C ILE A 113 -3.75 -1.35 -1.92
N ASP A 114 -2.46 -1.48 -1.76
CA ASP A 114 -1.66 -0.41 -1.16
C ASP A 114 -0.97 0.43 -2.24
N PHE A 115 -1.65 1.48 -2.69
CA PHE A 115 -1.08 2.45 -3.64
C PHE A 115 0.15 3.18 -3.10
N GLY A 116 0.41 3.09 -1.80
CA GLY A 116 1.65 3.58 -1.20
C GLY A 116 2.81 2.60 -1.38
N ALA A 117 2.50 1.31 -1.52
CA ALA A 117 3.48 0.23 -1.65
C ALA A 117 3.66 -0.25 -3.09
N MET A 118 2.64 -0.13 -3.93
CA MET A 118 2.63 -0.64 -5.31
C MET A 118 2.48 0.49 -6.32
N ASN A 119 3.30 0.49 -7.35
CA ASN A 119 3.23 1.48 -8.43
C ASN A 119 2.04 1.23 -9.37
N HIS A 120 1.57 0.00 -9.44
CA HIS A 120 0.45 -0.42 -10.28
C HIS A 120 -0.33 -1.54 -9.60
N VAL A 121 -1.65 -1.45 -9.65
CA VAL A 121 -2.58 -2.52 -9.29
C VAL A 121 -3.34 -2.85 -10.57
N ASP A 122 -3.25 -4.09 -11.02
CA ASP A 122 -4.01 -4.61 -12.14
C ASP A 122 -5.37 -5.11 -11.64
N ASP A 123 -6.45 -4.69 -12.30
CA ASP A 123 -7.81 -5.01 -11.87
C ASP A 123 -8.09 -6.52 -11.96
N ASP A 124 -7.62 -7.16 -13.03
CA ASP A 124 -7.84 -8.60 -13.24
C ASP A 124 -7.02 -9.42 -12.25
N GLU A 125 -5.78 -9.00 -11.96
CA GLU A 125 -4.94 -9.63 -10.94
C GLU A 125 -5.57 -9.49 -9.56
N PHE A 126 -6.09 -8.31 -9.22
CA PHE A 126 -6.79 -8.07 -7.95
C PHE A 126 -8.03 -8.98 -7.79
N MET A 127 -8.87 -9.05 -8.82
CA MET A 127 -10.05 -9.90 -8.82
C MET A 127 -9.69 -11.39 -8.71
N ASN A 128 -8.63 -11.81 -9.40
CA ASN A 128 -8.13 -13.18 -9.36
C ASN A 128 -7.61 -13.60 -7.98
N LEU A 129 -7.07 -12.67 -7.17
CA LEU A 129 -6.65 -12.97 -5.81
C LEU A 129 -7.81 -13.47 -4.92
N PHE A 130 -9.01 -12.91 -5.07
CA PHE A 130 -10.19 -13.39 -4.34
C PHE A 130 -10.75 -14.69 -4.92
N ALA A 131 -10.68 -14.87 -6.25
CA ALA A 131 -11.19 -16.07 -6.91
C ALA A 131 -10.32 -17.29 -6.62
N ASN A 132 -8.99 -17.12 -6.63
CA ASN A 132 -7.98 -18.18 -6.54
C ASN A 132 -7.13 -18.05 -5.27
N MET A 133 -7.76 -17.65 -4.16
CA MET A 133 -7.05 -17.52 -2.90
C MET A 133 -6.45 -18.84 -2.46
N GLU A 134 -5.13 -18.90 -2.38
CA GLU A 134 -4.40 -20.00 -1.79
C GLU A 134 -3.96 -19.67 -0.37
N ILE A 135 -4.18 -20.61 0.54
CA ILE A 135 -3.73 -20.53 1.92
C ILE A 135 -2.41 -21.28 1.99
N SER A 136 -1.33 -20.56 2.28
CA SER A 136 -0.01 -21.17 2.40
C SER A 136 0.20 -21.81 3.77
N ASP A 137 1.18 -22.73 3.88
CA ASP A 137 1.59 -23.32 5.18
C ASP A 137 1.98 -22.25 6.21
N GLN A 138 2.49 -21.12 5.74
CA GLN A 138 2.83 -20.00 6.61
C GLN A 138 1.59 -19.30 7.16
N ASP A 139 0.56 -19.16 6.36
CA ASP A 139 -0.73 -18.60 6.78
C ASP A 139 -1.37 -19.48 7.84
N GLU A 140 -1.35 -20.81 7.63
CA GLU A 140 -1.84 -21.79 8.59
C GLU A 140 -1.15 -21.63 9.94
N LYS A 141 0.17 -21.55 9.94
CA LYS A 141 0.97 -21.36 11.14
C LYS A 141 0.64 -20.06 11.89
N TYR A 142 0.42 -18.95 11.17
CA TYR A 142 0.02 -17.71 11.80
C TYR A 142 -1.41 -17.78 12.37
N TYR A 143 -2.32 -18.46 11.69
CA TYR A 143 -3.67 -18.66 12.19
C TYR A 143 -3.69 -19.52 13.46
N GLU A 144 -2.89 -20.59 13.52
CA GLU A 144 -2.73 -21.39 14.74
C GLU A 144 -2.20 -20.60 15.93
N LEU A 145 -1.31 -19.63 15.69
CA LEU A 145 -0.83 -18.73 16.76
C LEU A 145 -1.93 -17.77 17.21
N PHE A 146 -2.65 -17.18 16.28
CA PHE A 146 -3.77 -16.29 16.57
C PHE A 146 -4.90 -16.98 17.35
N SER A 147 -5.25 -18.22 17.02
CA SER A 147 -6.36 -18.95 17.64
C SER A 147 -6.05 -19.47 19.06
N LYS A 148 -4.80 -19.33 19.53
CA LYS A 148 -4.38 -19.73 20.89
C LYS A 148 -4.42 -18.58 21.90
N GLU A 149 -4.61 -17.35 21.45
CA GLU A 149 -4.77 -16.15 22.30
C GLU A 149 -6.24 -15.84 22.56
#